data_3f27a53407561b5015efca4bc4859408
#
_entry.id   3f27a53407561b5015efca4bc4859408
#
_cell.length_a   1.000
_cell.length_b   1.000
_cell.length_c   1.000
_cell.angle_alpha   90.00
_cell.angle_beta   90.00
_cell.angle_gamma   90.00
#
_symmetry.space_group_name_H-M   'P 1'
#
loop_
_entity.id
_entity.type
_entity.pdbx_description
1 polymer ?
#
loop_
_entity_poly.entity_id
_entity_poly.type
_entity_poly.pdbx_seq_one_letter_code
_entity_poly.pdbx_strand_id
1 'polypeptide(L)'
;MTTAFAFPSFPGAEKFAPEALQANLKPVMEQIQAWADLGKKHFEESRLATEAALKSLTGVKDPQAAVELIKSNAQQGLTLAGSQLRASADLGVSQFHATLDATTAKLPQPDTFAPIAKGLKTGVDFAHTSLSSVIDQVAPAAKKTTTRRA
;
A
#
# COMPACT_ATOMS: atom_id res chain seq x y z
N MET A 1 -36.94 -6.98 3.47
CA MET A 1 -36.87 -6.83 2.00
C MET A 1 -35.45 -7.07 1.54
N THR A 2 -35.15 -8.27 1.08
CA THR A 2 -33.83 -8.67 0.61
C THR A 2 -33.76 -8.35 -0.87
N THR A 3 -33.13 -7.26 -1.23
CA THR A 3 -32.88 -6.92 -2.64
C THR A 3 -31.73 -7.82 -3.11
N ALA A 4 -32.08 -8.90 -3.80
CA ALA A 4 -31.11 -9.72 -4.52
C ALA A 4 -30.54 -8.87 -5.65
N PHE A 5 -29.24 -8.53 -5.55
CA PHE A 5 -28.50 -7.98 -6.67
C PHE A 5 -28.38 -9.07 -7.75
N ALA A 6 -29.23 -8.96 -8.75
CA ALA A 6 -29.12 -9.77 -9.96
C ALA A 6 -27.90 -9.27 -10.74
N PHE A 7 -26.83 -10.07 -10.76
CA PHE A 7 -25.71 -9.84 -11.66
C PHE A 7 -26.17 -10.01 -13.11
N PRO A 8 -25.83 -9.09 -14.01
CA PRO A 8 -26.14 -9.24 -15.41
C PRO A 8 -25.52 -10.54 -15.95
N SER A 9 -26.34 -11.40 -16.52
CA SER A 9 -25.89 -12.63 -17.17
C SER A 9 -25.11 -12.27 -18.43
N PHE A 10 -23.78 -12.41 -18.37
CA PHE A 10 -22.95 -12.27 -19.57
C PHE A 10 -23.14 -13.51 -20.46
N PRO A 11 -23.39 -13.35 -21.78
CA PRO A 11 -23.42 -14.45 -22.71
C PRO A 11 -22.01 -15.10 -22.77
N GLY A 12 -21.90 -16.32 -22.29
CA GLY A 12 -20.64 -17.06 -22.17
C GLY A 12 -20.33 -17.59 -20.77
N ALA A 13 -21.12 -17.25 -19.76
CA ALA A 13 -20.93 -17.73 -18.40
C ALA A 13 -21.04 -19.26 -18.25
N GLU A 14 -21.69 -19.92 -19.20
CA GLU A 14 -21.88 -21.38 -19.18
C GLU A 14 -20.60 -22.19 -19.45
N LYS A 15 -19.53 -21.53 -19.92
CA LYS A 15 -18.24 -22.19 -20.22
C LYS A 15 -17.22 -22.08 -19.09
N PHE A 16 -17.53 -21.40 -18.01
CA PHE A 16 -16.63 -21.33 -16.86
C PHE A 16 -16.95 -22.48 -15.90
N ALA A 17 -16.16 -23.55 -15.98
CA ALA A 17 -16.23 -24.63 -14.99
C ALA A 17 -16.04 -24.02 -13.57
N PRO A 18 -16.85 -24.44 -12.57
CA PRO A 18 -16.75 -23.91 -11.21
C PRO A 18 -15.35 -24.04 -10.61
N GLU A 19 -14.57 -25.02 -11.02
CA GLU A 19 -13.18 -25.21 -10.63
C GLU A 19 -12.25 -24.10 -11.14
N ALA A 20 -12.46 -23.62 -12.37
CA ALA A 20 -11.70 -22.52 -12.95
C ALA A 20 -12.02 -21.17 -12.26
N LEU A 21 -13.26 -20.98 -11.81
CA LEU A 21 -13.67 -19.84 -10.99
C LEU A 21 -13.00 -19.87 -9.62
N GLN A 22 -12.98 -21.00 -8.95
CA GLN A 22 -12.30 -21.14 -7.64
C GLN A 22 -10.80 -20.92 -7.76
N ALA A 23 -10.14 -21.44 -8.80
CA ALA A 23 -8.72 -21.23 -9.02
C ALA A 23 -8.37 -19.76 -9.29
N ASN A 24 -9.30 -18.99 -9.88
CA ASN A 24 -9.10 -17.55 -10.13
C ASN A 24 -9.49 -16.68 -8.95
N LEU A 25 -10.36 -17.14 -8.06
CA LEU A 25 -10.78 -16.38 -6.87
C LEU A 25 -9.72 -16.40 -5.75
N LYS A 26 -8.95 -17.47 -5.62
CA LYS A 26 -7.93 -17.60 -4.58
C LYS A 26 -6.91 -16.45 -4.60
N PRO A 27 -6.24 -16.14 -5.72
CA PRO A 27 -5.30 -15.02 -5.75
C PRO A 27 -5.97 -13.66 -5.52
N VAL A 28 -7.22 -13.47 -5.92
CA VAL A 28 -7.98 -12.25 -5.65
C VAL A 28 -8.27 -12.12 -4.16
N MET A 29 -8.66 -13.19 -3.49
CA MET A 29 -8.88 -13.20 -2.05
C MET A 29 -7.60 -12.94 -1.26
N GLU A 30 -6.48 -13.50 -1.68
CA GLU A 30 -5.17 -13.25 -1.08
C GLU A 30 -4.77 -11.76 -1.22
N GLN A 31 -5.05 -11.16 -2.37
CA GLN A 31 -4.82 -9.73 -2.57
C GLN A 31 -5.70 -8.86 -1.65
N ILE A 32 -6.98 -9.18 -1.55
CA ILE A 32 -7.90 -8.47 -0.65
C ILE A 32 -7.44 -8.61 0.80
N GLN A 33 -7.02 -9.79 1.23
CA GLN A 33 -6.51 -10.03 2.56
C GLN A 33 -5.24 -9.22 2.83
N ALA A 34 -4.31 -9.16 1.88
CA ALA A 34 -3.09 -8.37 2.02
C ALA A 34 -3.39 -6.87 2.23
N TRP A 35 -4.37 -6.32 1.51
CA TRP A 35 -4.83 -4.94 1.71
C TRP A 35 -5.52 -4.74 3.06
N ALA A 36 -6.34 -5.70 3.50
CA ALA A 36 -6.98 -5.65 4.80
C ALA A 36 -5.97 -5.68 5.95
N ASP A 37 -4.96 -6.52 5.86
CA ASP A 37 -3.90 -6.64 6.86
C ASP A 37 -3.03 -5.37 6.90
N LEU A 38 -2.70 -4.79 5.74
CA LEU A 38 -2.01 -3.51 5.65
C LEU A 38 -2.84 -2.39 6.27
N GLY A 39 -4.14 -2.35 5.99
CA GLY A 39 -5.07 -1.37 6.57
C GLY A 39 -5.15 -1.47 8.09
N LYS A 40 -5.22 -2.67 8.65
CA LYS A 40 -5.19 -2.89 10.11
C LYS A 40 -3.88 -2.39 10.72
N LYS A 41 -2.75 -2.73 10.11
CA LYS A 41 -1.44 -2.28 10.55
C LYS A 41 -1.35 -0.76 10.57
N HIS A 42 -1.75 -0.09 9.49
CA HIS A 42 -1.74 1.37 9.39
C HIS A 42 -2.66 2.03 10.43
N PHE A 43 -3.83 1.43 10.66
CA PHE A 43 -4.76 1.92 11.69
C PHE A 43 -4.14 1.84 13.09
N GLU A 44 -3.52 0.71 13.45
CA GLU A 44 -2.88 0.55 14.74
C GLU A 44 -1.69 1.48 14.94
N GLU A 45 -0.83 1.63 13.92
CA GLU A 45 0.29 2.56 13.94
C GLU A 45 -0.18 4.01 14.15
N SER A 46 -1.24 4.42 13.44
CA SER A 46 -1.82 5.76 13.58
C SER A 46 -2.46 5.98 14.95
N ARG A 47 -3.13 4.97 15.49
CA ARG A 47 -3.72 5.02 16.83
C ARG A 47 -2.64 5.20 17.91
N LEU A 48 -1.59 4.38 17.85
CA LEU A 48 -0.47 4.46 18.80
C LEU A 48 0.27 5.80 18.72
N ALA A 49 0.49 6.30 17.49
CA ALA A 49 1.10 7.61 17.29
C ALA A 49 0.24 8.74 17.87
N THR A 50 -1.07 8.69 17.70
CA THR A 50 -2.01 9.66 18.26
C THR A 50 -2.04 9.59 19.79
N GLU A 51 -2.08 8.41 20.38
CA GLU A 51 -2.04 8.24 21.83
C GLU A 51 -0.73 8.77 22.41
N ALA A 52 0.41 8.49 21.77
CA ALA A 52 1.71 8.99 22.18
C ALA A 52 1.78 10.53 22.11
N ALA A 53 1.25 11.12 21.05
CA ALA A 53 1.18 12.57 20.86
C ALA A 53 0.32 13.23 21.95
N LEU A 54 -0.86 12.67 22.24
CA LEU A 54 -1.74 13.17 23.30
C LEU A 54 -1.09 13.07 24.68
N LYS A 55 -0.48 11.93 25.00
CA LYS A 55 0.23 11.76 26.29
C LYS A 55 1.38 12.74 26.45
N SER A 56 2.11 13.00 25.39
CA SER A 56 3.23 13.95 25.44
C SER A 56 2.75 15.39 25.65
N LEU A 57 1.59 15.78 25.13
CA LEU A 57 1.03 17.12 25.32
C LEU A 57 0.45 17.33 26.70
N THR A 58 -0.10 16.33 27.37
CA THR A 58 -0.75 16.46 28.68
C THR A 58 0.23 16.77 29.83
N GLY A 59 1.52 16.44 29.63
CA GLY A 59 2.57 16.68 30.66
C GLY A 59 3.30 18.01 30.55
N VAL A 60 3.03 18.81 29.50
CA VAL A 60 3.79 20.04 29.22
C VAL A 60 3.17 21.24 29.87
N LYS A 61 3.96 21.92 30.71
CA LYS A 61 3.55 23.16 31.42
C LYS A 61 4.14 24.45 30.81
N ASP A 62 5.19 24.30 29.97
CA ASP A 62 5.87 25.43 29.33
C ASP A 62 5.36 25.61 27.89
N PRO A 63 4.92 26.86 27.52
CA PRO A 63 4.44 27.13 26.16
C PRO A 63 5.47 26.87 25.06
N GLN A 64 6.75 27.13 25.28
CA GLN A 64 7.80 26.88 24.29
C GLN A 64 8.01 25.38 24.06
N ALA A 65 8.06 24.60 25.14
CA ALA A 65 8.14 23.16 25.08
C ALA A 65 6.91 22.55 24.37
N ALA A 66 5.72 23.14 24.55
CA ALA A 66 4.51 22.73 23.84
C ALA A 66 4.63 22.95 22.32
N VAL A 67 5.16 24.10 21.89
CA VAL A 67 5.36 24.37 20.43
C VAL A 67 6.37 23.41 19.81
N GLU A 68 7.49 23.16 20.48
CA GLU A 68 8.49 22.20 19.99
C GLU A 68 7.93 20.78 19.91
N LEU A 69 7.11 20.39 20.88
CA LEU A 69 6.47 19.09 20.90
C LEU A 69 5.43 18.93 19.77
N ILE A 70 4.63 19.96 19.52
CA ILE A 70 3.69 19.98 18.40
C ILE A 70 4.45 19.85 17.07
N LYS A 71 5.55 20.57 16.91
CA LYS A 71 6.40 20.47 15.72
C LYS A 71 7.01 19.07 15.55
N SER A 72 7.51 18.48 16.62
CA SER A 72 8.05 17.12 16.63
C SER A 72 6.97 16.09 16.29
N ASN A 73 5.79 16.19 16.87
CA ASN A 73 4.66 15.30 16.59
C ASN A 73 4.19 15.45 15.14
N ALA A 74 4.18 16.66 14.59
CA ALA A 74 3.86 16.88 13.19
C ALA A 74 4.87 16.21 12.23
N GLN A 75 6.17 16.29 12.56
CA GLN A 75 7.22 15.61 11.79
C GLN A 75 7.08 14.08 11.86
N GLN A 76 6.80 13.55 13.05
CA GLN A 76 6.55 12.11 13.23
C GLN A 76 5.32 11.65 12.44
N GLY A 77 4.25 12.45 12.47
CA GLY A 77 3.04 12.19 11.68
C GLY A 77 3.30 12.15 10.17
N LEU A 78 4.10 13.10 9.66
CA LEU A 78 4.51 13.11 8.25
C LEU A 78 5.37 11.89 7.89
N THR A 79 6.31 11.51 8.76
CA THR A 79 7.14 10.31 8.56
C THR A 79 6.29 9.04 8.54
N LEU A 80 5.34 8.92 9.47
CA LEU A 80 4.41 7.79 9.51
C LEU A 80 3.54 7.74 8.25
N ALA A 81 2.94 8.86 7.85
CA ALA A 81 2.14 8.96 6.64
C ALA A 81 2.95 8.59 5.39
N GLY A 82 4.20 9.06 5.30
CA GLY A 82 5.12 8.70 4.22
C GLY A 82 5.43 7.22 4.16
N SER A 83 5.67 6.58 5.32
CA SER A 83 5.93 5.14 5.39
C SER A 83 4.70 4.31 5.03
N GLN A 84 3.52 4.73 5.45
CA GLN A 84 2.25 4.06 5.12
C GLN A 84 1.94 4.17 3.63
N LEU A 85 2.16 5.34 3.03
CA LEU A 85 1.97 5.55 1.59
C LEU A 85 2.94 4.68 0.77
N ARG A 86 4.20 4.61 1.20
CA ARG A 86 5.20 3.74 0.56
C ARG A 86 4.78 2.27 0.64
N ALA A 87 4.38 1.78 1.81
CA ALA A 87 3.93 0.40 1.99
C ALA A 87 2.72 0.07 1.11
N SER A 88 1.79 1.01 0.95
CA SER A 88 0.63 0.86 0.06
C SER A 88 1.05 0.84 -1.41
N ALA A 89 2.00 1.68 -1.81
CA ALA A 89 2.54 1.71 -3.16
C ALA A 89 3.31 0.42 -3.49
N ASP A 90 4.15 -0.07 -2.57
CA ASP A 90 4.89 -1.32 -2.72
C ASP A 90 3.95 -2.52 -2.91
N LEU A 91 2.89 -2.59 -2.11
CA LEU A 91 1.88 -3.63 -2.23
C LEU A 91 1.14 -3.54 -3.58
N GLY A 92 0.76 -2.33 -4.01
CA GLY A 92 0.10 -2.09 -5.30
C GLY A 92 0.96 -2.53 -6.49
N VAL A 93 2.25 -2.17 -6.49
CA VAL A 93 3.21 -2.57 -7.54
C VAL A 93 3.40 -4.09 -7.55
N SER A 94 3.59 -4.69 -6.38
CA SER A 94 3.75 -6.15 -6.26
C SER A 94 2.54 -6.91 -6.81
N GLN A 95 1.33 -6.47 -6.46
CA GLN A 95 0.10 -7.08 -6.96
C GLN A 95 -0.10 -6.86 -8.46
N PHE A 96 0.25 -5.67 -8.96
CA PHE A 96 0.20 -5.39 -10.39
C PHE A 96 1.12 -6.33 -11.17
N HIS A 97 2.37 -6.51 -10.72
CA HIS A 97 3.31 -7.43 -11.36
C HIS A 97 2.79 -8.87 -11.34
N ALA A 98 2.31 -9.34 -10.20
CA ALA A 98 1.76 -10.69 -10.07
C ALA A 98 0.55 -10.92 -10.98
N THR A 99 -0.36 -9.95 -11.06
CA THR A 99 -1.54 -10.02 -11.92
C THR A 99 -1.16 -10.01 -13.39
N LEU A 100 -0.21 -9.15 -13.78
CA LEU A 100 0.27 -9.06 -15.16
C LEU A 100 0.96 -10.34 -15.59
N ASP A 101 1.79 -10.94 -14.75
CA ASP A 101 2.46 -12.22 -15.02
C ASP A 101 1.45 -13.37 -15.16
N ALA A 102 0.49 -13.44 -14.23
CA ALA A 102 -0.56 -14.46 -14.28
C ALA A 102 -1.44 -14.32 -15.52
N THR A 103 -1.73 -13.10 -15.95
CA THR A 103 -2.53 -12.84 -17.16
C THR A 103 -1.74 -13.18 -18.41
N THR A 104 -0.48 -12.74 -18.51
CA THR A 104 0.39 -12.99 -19.66
C THR A 104 0.64 -14.48 -19.86
N ALA A 105 0.83 -15.25 -18.77
CA ALA A 105 1.04 -16.69 -18.84
C ALA A 105 -0.18 -17.47 -19.39
N LYS A 106 -1.38 -16.91 -19.29
CA LYS A 106 -2.62 -17.54 -19.79
C LYS A 106 -2.97 -17.19 -21.23
N LEU A 107 -2.20 -16.30 -21.87
CA LEU A 107 -2.45 -15.89 -23.24
C LEU A 107 -2.01 -17.00 -24.23
N PRO A 108 -2.70 -17.10 -25.39
CA PRO A 108 -2.37 -18.12 -26.41
C PRO A 108 -0.96 -17.98 -27.00
N GLN A 109 -0.41 -16.77 -26.96
CA GLN A 109 0.93 -16.44 -27.47
C GLN A 109 1.67 -15.55 -26.45
N PRO A 110 2.16 -16.12 -25.34
CA PRO A 110 2.77 -15.32 -24.27
C PRO A 110 4.00 -14.54 -24.75
N ASP A 111 4.77 -15.09 -25.69
CA ASP A 111 5.99 -14.45 -26.20
C ASP A 111 5.71 -13.15 -26.98
N THR A 112 4.56 -13.07 -27.67
CA THR A 112 4.15 -11.86 -28.40
C THR A 112 3.80 -10.71 -27.45
N PHE A 113 3.25 -11.03 -26.28
CA PHE A 113 2.83 -10.04 -25.28
C PHE A 113 3.93 -9.74 -24.25
N ALA A 114 4.97 -10.53 -24.18
CA ALA A 114 6.08 -10.36 -23.22
C ALA A 114 6.73 -8.95 -23.29
N PRO A 115 7.01 -8.37 -24.48
CA PRO A 115 7.57 -7.01 -24.56
C PRO A 115 6.62 -5.94 -24.00
N ILE A 116 5.32 -6.08 -24.24
CA ILE A 116 4.29 -5.16 -23.76
C ILE A 116 4.20 -5.25 -22.24
N ALA A 117 4.15 -6.46 -21.69
CA ALA A 117 4.13 -6.70 -20.26
C ALA A 117 5.37 -6.14 -19.58
N LYS A 118 6.55 -6.31 -20.16
CA LYS A 118 7.80 -5.73 -19.68
C LYS A 118 7.76 -4.20 -19.68
N GLY A 119 7.26 -3.59 -20.74
CA GLY A 119 7.11 -2.14 -20.84
C GLY A 119 6.17 -1.58 -19.77
N LEU A 120 5.04 -2.26 -19.51
CA LEU A 120 4.11 -1.88 -18.45
C LEU A 120 4.75 -1.99 -17.06
N LYS A 121 5.47 -3.06 -16.77
CA LYS A 121 6.22 -3.21 -15.50
C LYS A 121 7.23 -2.08 -15.32
N THR A 122 8.04 -1.81 -16.34
CA THR A 122 9.04 -0.74 -16.31
C THR A 122 8.38 0.63 -16.06
N GLY A 123 7.23 0.91 -16.69
CA GLY A 123 6.48 2.14 -16.46
C GLY A 123 5.97 2.27 -15.03
N VAL A 124 5.44 1.19 -14.47
CA VAL A 124 4.96 1.15 -13.07
C VAL A 124 6.12 1.29 -12.09
N ASP A 125 7.24 0.61 -12.32
CA ASP A 125 8.44 0.71 -11.48
C ASP A 125 9.03 2.13 -11.50
N PHE A 126 9.02 2.77 -12.66
CA PHE A 126 9.43 4.18 -12.78
C PHE A 126 8.51 5.11 -12.00
N ALA A 127 7.20 4.95 -12.13
CA ALA A 127 6.22 5.72 -11.36
C ALA A 127 6.38 5.51 -9.85
N HIS A 128 6.60 4.27 -9.42
CA HIS A 128 6.86 3.91 -8.03
C HIS A 128 8.14 4.56 -7.49
N THR A 129 9.23 4.52 -8.25
CA THR A 129 10.50 5.16 -7.89
C THR A 129 10.32 6.68 -7.77
N SER A 130 9.60 7.30 -8.69
CA SER A 130 9.30 8.73 -8.65
C SER A 130 8.46 9.10 -7.43
N LEU A 131 7.43 8.31 -7.11
CA LEU A 131 6.62 8.50 -5.90
C LEU A 131 7.46 8.37 -4.63
N SER A 132 8.32 7.36 -4.55
CA SER A 132 9.24 7.17 -3.42
C SER A 132 10.16 8.36 -3.21
N SER A 133 10.68 8.94 -4.30
CA SER A 133 11.51 10.14 -4.24
C SER A 133 10.75 11.35 -3.71
N VAL A 134 9.50 11.52 -4.10
CA VAL A 134 8.64 12.60 -3.57
C VAL A 134 8.36 12.41 -2.09
N ILE A 135 8.06 11.17 -1.68
CA ILE A 135 7.84 10.84 -0.25
C ILE A 135 9.09 11.15 0.57
N ASP A 136 10.28 10.83 0.06
CA ASP A 136 11.54 11.12 0.76
C ASP A 136 11.83 12.62 0.91
N GLN A 137 11.33 13.44 -0.01
CA GLN A 137 11.45 14.89 0.07
C GLN A 137 10.48 15.50 1.09
N VAL A 138 9.26 14.96 1.16
CA VAL A 138 8.19 15.50 2.04
C VAL A 138 8.30 14.96 3.47
N ALA A 139 8.63 13.68 3.61
CA ALA A 139 8.75 12.98 4.88
C ALA A 139 10.13 12.31 4.97
N PRO A 140 11.21 13.07 5.09
CA PRO A 140 12.54 12.48 5.21
C PRO A 140 12.57 11.58 6.44
N ALA A 141 12.99 10.32 6.23
CA ALA A 141 13.22 9.40 7.32
C ALA A 141 14.14 10.06 8.34
N ALA A 142 13.76 10.05 9.62
CA ALA A 142 14.57 10.61 10.68
C ALA A 142 15.99 10.06 10.56
N LYS A 143 16.95 10.93 10.23
CA LYS A 143 18.36 10.55 10.16
C LYS A 143 18.70 9.96 11.51
N LYS A 144 19.02 8.68 11.56
CA LYS A 144 19.65 8.08 12.74
C LYS A 144 20.91 8.89 13.00
N THR A 145 20.85 9.75 13.97
CA THR A 145 22.02 10.42 14.52
C THR A 145 22.85 9.31 15.15
N THR A 146 23.77 8.78 14.38
CA THR A 146 24.80 7.91 14.90
C THR A 146 25.66 8.83 15.78
N THR A 147 25.39 8.85 17.06
CA THR A 147 26.23 9.47 18.06
C THR A 147 27.56 8.68 18.02
N ARG A 148 28.50 9.22 17.27
CA ARG A 148 29.88 8.74 17.29
C ARG A 148 30.42 9.10 18.67
N ARG A 149 30.37 8.13 19.56
CA ARG A 149 31.03 8.21 20.87
C ARG A 149 32.52 8.21 20.61
N ALA A 150 33.11 9.37 20.79
CA ALA A 150 34.57 9.50 20.89
C ALA A 150 35.06 8.89 22.20
#